data_b7416d0d4eb9453b10f844d91d87aac8
#
_entry.id   b7416d0d4eb9453b10f844d91d87aac8
#
_cell.length_a   1.000
_cell.length_b   1.000
_cell.length_c   1.000
_cell.angle_alpha   90.00
_cell.angle_beta   90.00
_cell.angle_gamma   90.00
#
_symmetry.space_group_name_H-M   'P 1'
#
loop_
_entity.id
_entity.type
_entity.pdbx_description
1 polymer ?
#
loop_
_entity_poly.entity_id
_entity_poly.type
_entity_poly.pdbx_seq_one_letter_code
_entity_poly.pdbx_strand_id
1 'polypeptide(L)'
;QAAYMLVGAYAFAMANLAGFGLVPAILLSFAASIVLSLILGIPTLRLRSDYLAIVTIAAAEILRFIVSTTGLNDVTGGPQGLSGFAKEFYDLNPFPVGEYGFWAWTMDEKGLWVRVVAWSLVILGALFVAQMIRSPWGRVIKGIREDEDAVRSLGKNVYSYKMQSLIIGGLLGTLAGIVFVLPRAVQPGNYGTGLTFFIWTILLLGGASTVLGPIIGSMIFWVLLSLTEGLLSAGVSSGVITFIQQDQIGGIRFMLVG
;
A
#
# COMPACT_ATOMS: atom_id res chain seq x y z
N GLN A 1 4.98 -5.26 -2.22
CA GLN A 1 3.68 -4.59 -2.00
C GLN A 1 3.61 -3.25 -2.74
N ALA A 2 4.67 -2.44 -2.75
CA ALA A 2 4.69 -1.14 -3.43
C ALA A 2 4.30 -1.24 -4.92
N ALA A 3 4.69 -2.30 -5.64
CA ALA A 3 4.29 -2.52 -7.03
C ALA A 3 2.77 -2.60 -7.24
N TYR A 4 2.06 -3.29 -6.35
CA TYR A 4 0.60 -3.41 -6.44
C TYR A 4 -0.09 -2.09 -6.12
N MET A 5 0.42 -1.34 -5.14
CA MET A 5 -0.06 0.01 -4.85
C MET A 5 0.18 0.95 -6.03
N LEU A 6 1.39 0.90 -6.62
CA LEU A 6 1.74 1.69 -7.80
C LEU A 6 0.82 1.40 -8.98
N VAL A 7 0.71 0.12 -9.38
CA VAL A 7 -0.10 -0.28 -10.53
C VAL A 7 -1.57 0.05 -10.29
N GLY A 8 -2.08 -0.19 -9.09
CA GLY A 8 -3.44 0.17 -8.73
C GLY A 8 -3.71 1.67 -8.82
N ALA A 9 -2.84 2.48 -8.24
CA ALA A 9 -2.95 3.93 -8.24
C ALA A 9 -2.87 4.53 -9.65
N TYR A 10 -1.88 4.07 -10.46
CA TYR A 10 -1.73 4.55 -11.83
C TYR A 10 -2.86 4.11 -12.75
N ALA A 11 -3.27 2.83 -12.67
CA ALA A 11 -4.39 2.34 -13.48
C ALA A 11 -5.69 3.09 -13.16
N PHE A 12 -5.93 3.39 -11.88
CA PHE A 12 -7.06 4.19 -11.43
C PHE A 12 -6.98 5.63 -11.97
N ALA A 13 -5.84 6.29 -11.78
CA ALA A 13 -5.66 7.68 -12.21
C ALA A 13 -5.77 7.82 -13.73
N MET A 14 -5.11 6.94 -14.49
CA MET A 14 -5.16 6.96 -15.96
C MET A 14 -6.57 6.69 -16.49
N ALA A 15 -7.29 5.71 -15.92
CA ALA A 15 -8.66 5.41 -16.32
C ALA A 15 -9.60 6.60 -16.07
N ASN A 16 -9.51 7.24 -14.90
CA ASN A 16 -10.31 8.42 -14.59
C ASN A 16 -9.99 9.61 -15.52
N LEU A 17 -8.72 9.88 -15.79
CA LEU A 17 -8.30 10.95 -16.72
C LEU A 17 -8.73 10.66 -18.18
N ALA A 18 -8.84 9.37 -18.55
CA ALA A 18 -9.38 8.96 -19.83
C ALA A 18 -10.92 9.07 -19.92
N GLY A 19 -11.60 9.52 -18.85
CA GLY A 19 -13.04 9.71 -18.81
C GLY A 19 -13.85 8.49 -18.39
N PHE A 20 -13.19 7.42 -17.91
CA PHE A 20 -13.91 6.32 -17.27
C PHE A 20 -14.38 6.73 -15.87
N GLY A 21 -15.63 6.38 -15.55
CA GLY A 21 -16.19 6.64 -14.23
C GLY A 21 -15.47 5.88 -13.10
N LEU A 22 -15.79 6.22 -11.85
CA LEU A 22 -15.17 5.67 -10.66
C LEU A 22 -15.14 4.13 -10.62
N VAL A 23 -16.29 3.48 -10.88
CA VAL A 23 -16.41 2.01 -10.83
C VAL A 23 -15.59 1.32 -11.91
N PRO A 24 -15.70 1.67 -13.21
CA PRO A 24 -14.84 1.14 -14.25
C PRO A 24 -13.35 1.34 -13.97
N ALA A 25 -12.95 2.49 -13.44
CA ALA A 25 -11.54 2.76 -13.09
C ALA A 25 -11.02 1.81 -12.01
N ILE A 26 -11.82 1.52 -10.97
CA ILE A 26 -11.48 0.52 -9.94
C ILE A 26 -11.37 -0.88 -10.55
N LEU A 27 -12.30 -1.27 -11.42
CA LEU A 27 -12.27 -2.59 -12.07
C LEU A 27 -11.05 -2.76 -12.99
N LEU A 28 -10.69 -1.71 -13.74
CA LEU A 28 -9.46 -1.71 -14.55
C LEU A 28 -8.20 -1.82 -13.68
N SER A 29 -8.18 -1.16 -12.53
CA SER A 29 -7.07 -1.28 -11.57
C SER A 29 -6.94 -2.71 -11.02
N PHE A 30 -8.07 -3.37 -10.73
CA PHE A 30 -8.07 -4.77 -10.31
C PHE A 30 -7.61 -5.70 -11.44
N ALA A 31 -8.06 -5.49 -12.66
CA ALA A 31 -7.60 -6.24 -13.81
C ALA A 31 -6.08 -6.10 -14.01
N ALA A 32 -5.55 -4.88 -13.93
CA ALA A 32 -4.11 -4.62 -14.00
C ALA A 32 -3.34 -5.33 -12.88
N SER A 33 -3.88 -5.34 -11.67
CA SER A 33 -3.30 -6.06 -10.52
C SER A 33 -3.29 -7.57 -10.71
N ILE A 34 -4.36 -8.15 -11.27
CA ILE A 34 -4.41 -9.58 -11.58
C ILE A 34 -3.37 -9.93 -12.65
N VAL A 35 -3.27 -9.12 -13.71
CA VAL A 35 -2.25 -9.31 -14.76
C VAL A 35 -0.85 -9.26 -14.15
N LEU A 36 -0.58 -8.27 -13.30
CA LEU A 36 0.70 -8.17 -12.59
C LEU A 36 0.96 -9.42 -11.71
N SER A 37 -0.06 -9.91 -11.00
CA SER A 37 0.06 -11.12 -10.18
C SER A 37 0.40 -12.34 -11.02
N LEU A 38 -0.18 -12.46 -12.21
CA LEU A 38 0.13 -13.57 -13.14
C LEU A 38 1.56 -13.43 -13.70
N ILE A 39 1.94 -12.25 -14.15
CA ILE A 39 3.28 -11.97 -14.67
C ILE A 39 4.35 -12.29 -13.64
N LEU A 40 4.16 -11.84 -12.38
CA LEU A 40 5.11 -12.11 -11.31
C LEU A 40 4.99 -13.54 -10.79
N GLY A 41 3.77 -14.02 -10.54
CA GLY A 41 3.54 -15.29 -9.86
C GLY A 41 3.92 -16.50 -10.67
N ILE A 42 3.68 -16.51 -12.00
CA ILE A 42 3.99 -17.67 -12.86
C ILE A 42 5.48 -18.07 -12.78
N PRO A 43 6.44 -17.15 -12.95
CA PRO A 43 7.85 -17.50 -12.84
C PRO A 43 8.33 -17.61 -11.39
N THR A 44 7.85 -16.74 -10.48
CA THR A 44 8.50 -16.58 -9.18
C THR A 44 8.01 -17.54 -8.10
N LEU A 45 6.75 -18.01 -8.16
CA LEU A 45 6.22 -18.92 -7.14
C LEU A 45 6.85 -20.33 -7.17
N ARG A 46 7.69 -20.61 -8.17
CA ARG A 46 8.51 -21.83 -8.26
C ARG A 46 9.88 -21.67 -7.60
N LEU A 47 10.25 -20.43 -7.25
CA LEU A 47 11.52 -20.13 -6.62
C LEU A 47 11.45 -20.33 -5.10
N ARG A 48 12.60 -20.51 -4.45
CA ARG A 48 12.69 -20.44 -3.00
C ARG A 48 12.36 -19.05 -2.51
N SER A 49 11.89 -18.94 -1.26
CA SER A 49 11.38 -17.68 -0.65
C SER A 49 12.32 -16.49 -0.82
N ASP A 50 13.63 -16.70 -0.66
CA ASP A 50 14.63 -15.61 -0.72
C ASP A 50 14.74 -15.03 -2.13
N TYR A 51 14.79 -15.90 -3.15
CA TYR A 51 14.80 -15.47 -4.55
C TYR A 51 13.48 -14.81 -4.96
N LEU A 52 12.36 -15.29 -4.44
CA LEU A 52 11.06 -14.69 -4.64
C LEU A 52 11.04 -13.23 -4.18
N ALA A 53 11.58 -12.96 -2.98
CA ALA A 53 11.66 -11.61 -2.43
C ALA A 53 12.51 -10.69 -3.31
N ILE A 54 13.71 -11.12 -3.70
CA ILE A 54 14.63 -10.34 -4.55
C ILE A 54 13.98 -10.01 -5.90
N VAL A 55 13.40 -11.01 -6.58
CA VAL A 55 12.79 -10.81 -7.91
C VAL A 55 11.58 -9.89 -7.83
N THR A 56 10.74 -10.01 -6.79
CA THR A 56 9.57 -9.15 -6.65
C THR A 56 9.92 -7.71 -6.30
N ILE A 57 10.99 -7.48 -5.53
CA ILE A 57 11.50 -6.12 -5.27
C ILE A 57 12.09 -5.52 -6.55
N ALA A 58 12.92 -6.28 -7.28
CA ALA A 58 13.48 -5.83 -8.55
C ALA A 58 12.39 -5.48 -9.56
N ALA A 59 11.36 -6.31 -9.69
CA ALA A 59 10.23 -6.05 -10.57
C ALA A 59 9.45 -4.79 -10.15
N ALA A 60 9.29 -4.54 -8.85
CA ALA A 60 8.66 -3.32 -8.34
C ALA A 60 9.45 -2.06 -8.76
N GLU A 61 10.78 -2.09 -8.63
CA GLU A 61 11.63 -0.98 -9.05
C GLU A 61 11.62 -0.79 -10.57
N ILE A 62 11.64 -1.86 -11.36
CA ILE A 62 11.51 -1.78 -12.83
C ILE A 62 10.21 -1.08 -13.21
N LEU A 63 9.08 -1.47 -12.63
CA LEU A 63 7.79 -0.84 -12.87
C LEU A 63 7.80 0.65 -12.48
N ARG A 64 8.39 0.98 -11.33
CA ARG A 64 8.53 2.36 -10.89
C ARG A 64 9.36 3.19 -11.88
N PHE A 65 10.48 2.66 -12.36
CA PHE A 65 11.29 3.34 -13.37
C PHE A 65 10.56 3.51 -14.71
N ILE A 66 9.82 2.49 -15.16
CA ILE A 66 9.00 2.58 -16.38
C ILE A 66 8.02 3.75 -16.29
N VAL A 67 7.23 3.84 -15.21
CA VAL A 67 6.24 4.93 -15.07
C VAL A 67 6.87 6.29 -14.82
N SER A 68 8.11 6.36 -14.35
CA SER A 68 8.86 7.61 -14.16
C SER A 68 9.61 8.08 -15.40
N THR A 69 9.60 7.29 -16.48
CA THR A 69 10.33 7.63 -17.71
C THR A 69 9.69 8.81 -18.42
N THR A 70 10.52 9.78 -18.81
CA THR A 70 10.07 10.99 -19.53
C THR A 70 9.43 10.69 -20.88
N GLY A 71 9.78 9.58 -21.53
CA GLY A 71 9.16 9.12 -22.77
C GLY A 71 7.69 8.68 -22.64
N LEU A 72 7.21 8.47 -21.42
CA LEU A 72 5.80 8.15 -21.13
C LEU A 72 5.06 9.32 -20.45
N ASN A 73 5.61 10.52 -20.52
CA ASN A 73 5.09 11.69 -19.81
C ASN A 73 3.63 11.98 -20.14
N ASP A 74 3.22 11.81 -21.40
CA ASP A 74 1.86 12.04 -21.87
C ASP A 74 0.84 11.07 -21.26
N VAL A 75 1.28 9.91 -20.77
CA VAL A 75 0.39 8.86 -20.22
C VAL A 75 0.54 8.76 -18.71
N THR A 76 1.76 8.75 -18.20
CA THR A 76 2.02 8.52 -16.76
C THR A 76 2.33 9.79 -15.98
N GLY A 77 2.48 10.94 -16.67
CA GLY A 77 2.98 12.18 -16.07
C GLY A 77 4.47 12.14 -15.71
N GLY A 78 5.19 11.07 -16.08
CA GLY A 78 6.60 10.87 -15.81
C GLY A 78 6.98 11.06 -14.34
N PRO A 79 8.09 11.74 -14.02
CA PRO A 79 8.51 11.99 -12.63
C PRO A 79 7.53 12.84 -11.82
N GLN A 80 6.76 13.71 -12.47
CA GLN A 80 5.76 14.59 -11.81
C GLN A 80 4.50 13.83 -11.43
N GLY A 81 4.19 12.75 -12.17
CA GLY A 81 3.02 11.94 -11.95
C GLY A 81 1.72 12.56 -12.45
N LEU A 82 0.58 12.03 -12.00
CA LEU A 82 -0.76 12.44 -12.44
C LEU A 82 -1.53 13.08 -11.27
N SER A 83 -2.37 14.06 -11.59
CA SER A 83 -3.25 14.74 -10.63
C SER A 83 -4.61 15.03 -11.25
N GLY A 84 -5.60 15.40 -10.44
CA GLY A 84 -6.92 15.82 -10.94
C GLY A 84 -7.88 14.69 -11.28
N PHE A 85 -7.56 13.44 -10.97
CA PHE A 85 -8.34 12.24 -11.30
C PHE A 85 -9.45 11.89 -10.28
N ALA A 86 -9.45 12.45 -9.07
CA ALA A 86 -10.38 12.05 -8.00
C ALA A 86 -11.69 12.84 -7.96
N LYS A 87 -12.05 13.56 -9.02
CA LYS A 87 -13.21 14.46 -9.02
C LYS A 87 -14.51 13.72 -8.70
N GLU A 88 -14.84 12.66 -9.42
CA GLU A 88 -16.06 11.87 -9.19
C GLU A 88 -16.15 11.28 -7.78
N PHE A 89 -15.01 10.90 -7.20
CA PHE A 89 -14.97 10.42 -5.82
C PHE A 89 -15.36 11.51 -4.82
N TYR A 90 -14.93 12.76 -5.05
CA TYR A 90 -15.30 13.88 -4.20
C TYR A 90 -16.71 14.41 -4.47
N ASP A 91 -17.25 14.24 -5.66
CA ASP A 91 -18.65 14.57 -5.99
C ASP A 91 -19.64 13.65 -5.23
N LEU A 92 -19.19 12.46 -4.80
CA LEU A 92 -19.96 11.54 -3.94
C LEU A 92 -19.88 11.89 -2.44
N ASN A 93 -19.18 12.97 -2.07
CA ASN A 93 -19.01 13.35 -0.66
C ASN A 93 -20.35 13.79 -0.06
N PRO A 94 -20.87 13.12 0.99
CA PRO A 94 -22.12 13.49 1.63
C PRO A 94 -21.97 14.63 2.65
N PHE A 95 -20.71 15.02 2.99
CA PHE A 95 -20.48 16.01 4.02
C PHE A 95 -20.57 17.43 3.46
N PRO A 96 -21.29 18.37 4.12
CA PRO A 96 -21.30 19.77 3.74
C PRO A 96 -19.91 20.40 3.78
N VAL A 97 -19.72 21.45 2.96
CA VAL A 97 -18.46 22.22 2.99
C VAL A 97 -18.28 22.83 4.37
N GLY A 98 -17.15 22.53 5.02
CA GLY A 98 -16.83 23.01 6.36
C GLY A 98 -15.58 22.36 6.94
N GLU A 99 -15.17 22.89 8.07
CA GLU A 99 -14.09 22.30 8.87
C GLU A 99 -14.67 21.34 9.92
N TYR A 100 -14.15 20.14 9.94
CA TYR A 100 -14.54 19.07 10.86
C TYR A 100 -13.39 18.72 11.77
N GLY A 101 -13.64 18.62 13.07
CA GLY A 101 -12.60 18.22 14.01
C GLY A 101 -12.82 18.77 15.41
N PHE A 102 -11.87 18.48 16.27
CA PHE A 102 -11.90 18.92 17.66
C PHE A 102 -10.55 19.53 18.03
N TRP A 103 -10.59 20.73 18.55
CA TRP A 103 -9.43 21.52 19.01
C TRP A 103 -8.38 21.73 17.89
N ALA A 104 -7.16 21.20 18.04
CA ALA A 104 -6.08 21.36 17.05
C ALA A 104 -6.14 20.39 15.85
N TRP A 105 -7.12 19.49 15.81
CA TRP A 105 -7.26 18.43 14.80
C TRP A 105 -8.45 18.75 13.89
N THR A 106 -8.31 19.83 13.11
CA THR A 106 -9.30 20.21 12.11
C THR A 106 -8.92 19.67 10.73
N MET A 107 -9.92 19.31 9.95
CA MET A 107 -9.78 18.83 8.58
C MET A 107 -10.95 19.31 7.74
N ASP A 108 -10.71 19.49 6.45
CA ASP A 108 -11.74 19.81 5.50
C ASP A 108 -12.68 18.61 5.22
N GLU A 109 -13.82 18.87 4.61
CA GLU A 109 -14.82 17.86 4.24
C GLU A 109 -14.24 16.74 3.35
N LYS A 110 -13.28 17.09 2.48
CA LYS A 110 -12.61 16.12 1.58
C LYS A 110 -11.72 15.18 2.36
N GLY A 111 -10.94 15.73 3.29
CA GLY A 111 -10.09 14.95 4.16
C GLY A 111 -10.88 14.02 5.08
N LEU A 112 -12.05 14.49 5.59
CA LEU A 112 -12.95 13.65 6.36
C LEU A 112 -13.51 12.50 5.52
N TRP A 113 -14.00 12.79 4.30
CA TRP A 113 -14.55 11.80 3.39
C TRP A 113 -13.56 10.69 3.06
N VAL A 114 -12.33 11.05 2.67
CA VAL A 114 -11.25 10.07 2.42
C VAL A 114 -11.00 9.19 3.63
N ARG A 115 -10.97 9.76 4.84
CA ARG A 115 -10.72 8.97 6.07
C ARG A 115 -11.86 8.02 6.39
N VAL A 116 -13.11 8.45 6.23
CA VAL A 116 -14.29 7.59 6.43
C VAL A 116 -14.26 6.41 5.47
N VAL A 117 -14.01 6.67 4.18
CA VAL A 117 -13.89 5.60 3.18
C VAL A 117 -12.69 4.69 3.46
N ALA A 118 -11.53 5.26 3.80
CA ALA A 118 -10.33 4.49 4.12
C ALA A 118 -10.57 3.54 5.30
N TRP A 119 -11.12 4.03 6.41
CA TRP A 119 -11.40 3.19 7.59
C TRP A 119 -12.48 2.14 7.31
N SER A 120 -13.51 2.49 6.53
CA SER A 120 -14.52 1.51 6.09
C SER A 120 -13.88 0.36 5.30
N LEU A 121 -12.97 0.68 4.37
CA LEU A 121 -12.24 -0.33 3.59
C LEU A 121 -11.28 -1.15 4.46
N VAL A 122 -10.62 -0.55 5.46
CA VAL A 122 -9.78 -1.27 6.43
C VAL A 122 -10.61 -2.29 7.22
N ILE A 123 -11.79 -1.88 7.73
CA ILE A 123 -12.69 -2.77 8.49
C ILE A 123 -13.19 -3.90 7.59
N LEU A 124 -13.68 -3.60 6.39
CA LEU A 124 -14.16 -4.59 5.43
C LEU A 124 -13.04 -5.55 5.01
N GLY A 125 -11.85 -5.03 4.73
CA GLY A 125 -10.67 -5.83 4.41
C GLY A 125 -10.25 -6.74 5.55
N ALA A 126 -10.25 -6.24 6.79
CA ALA A 126 -9.94 -7.04 7.97
C ALA A 126 -10.97 -8.17 8.19
N LEU A 127 -12.26 -7.89 8.03
CA LEU A 127 -13.33 -8.88 8.12
C LEU A 127 -13.19 -9.94 7.01
N PHE A 128 -12.92 -9.51 5.78
CA PHE A 128 -12.68 -10.40 4.64
C PHE A 128 -11.51 -11.36 4.90
N VAL A 129 -10.36 -10.82 5.32
CA VAL A 129 -9.17 -11.62 5.65
C VAL A 129 -9.45 -12.55 6.85
N ALA A 130 -10.15 -12.08 7.87
CA ALA A 130 -10.53 -12.90 9.03
C ALA A 130 -11.39 -14.09 8.61
N GLN A 131 -12.37 -13.88 7.72
CA GLN A 131 -13.21 -14.97 7.19
C GLN A 131 -12.39 -15.94 6.34
N MET A 132 -11.50 -15.43 5.49
CA MET A 132 -10.61 -16.28 4.68
C MET A 132 -9.71 -17.16 5.53
N ILE A 133 -9.08 -16.62 6.57
CA ILE A 133 -8.19 -17.37 7.46
C ILE A 133 -8.94 -18.47 8.23
N ARG A 134 -10.22 -18.24 8.56
CA ARG A 134 -11.09 -19.24 9.23
C ARG A 134 -11.65 -20.30 8.28
N SER A 135 -11.61 -20.06 6.97
CA SER A 135 -12.14 -20.97 5.95
C SER A 135 -11.26 -22.22 5.74
N PRO A 136 -11.76 -23.24 5.01
CA PRO A 136 -10.95 -24.38 4.56
C PRO A 136 -9.70 -23.95 3.77
N TRP A 137 -9.81 -22.90 2.96
CA TRP A 137 -8.72 -22.30 2.21
C TRP A 137 -7.60 -21.79 3.15
N GLY A 138 -7.97 -21.06 4.19
CA GLY A 138 -7.02 -20.54 5.17
C GLY A 138 -6.28 -21.65 5.94
N ARG A 139 -6.94 -22.80 6.21
CA ARG A 139 -6.26 -23.94 6.81
C ARG A 139 -5.17 -24.52 5.91
N VAL A 140 -5.43 -24.62 4.61
CA VAL A 140 -4.43 -25.09 3.65
C VAL A 140 -3.25 -24.10 3.55
N ILE A 141 -3.51 -22.80 3.50
CA ILE A 141 -2.44 -21.76 3.47
C ILE A 141 -1.58 -21.84 4.75
N LYS A 142 -2.17 -22.03 5.92
CA LYS A 142 -1.40 -22.23 7.16
C LYS A 142 -0.55 -23.50 7.09
N GLY A 143 -1.11 -24.60 6.58
CA GLY A 143 -0.35 -25.83 6.37
C GLY A 143 0.84 -25.64 5.41
N ILE A 144 0.66 -24.91 4.30
CA ILE A 144 1.74 -24.58 3.34
C ILE A 144 2.86 -23.76 4.01
N ARG A 145 2.52 -22.89 4.95
CA ARG A 145 3.50 -22.08 5.69
C ARG A 145 4.34 -22.93 6.64
N GLU A 146 3.72 -23.93 7.28
CA GLU A 146 4.41 -24.81 8.23
C GLU A 146 5.24 -25.87 7.51
N ASP A 147 4.65 -26.57 6.54
CA ASP A 147 5.33 -27.61 5.73
C ASP A 147 4.65 -27.75 4.35
N GLU A 148 5.31 -27.20 3.33
CA GLU A 148 4.82 -27.23 1.95
C GLU A 148 4.80 -28.66 1.38
N ASP A 149 5.79 -29.49 1.70
CA ASP A 149 5.91 -30.84 1.15
C ASP A 149 4.89 -31.79 1.77
N ALA A 150 4.57 -31.63 3.04
CA ALA A 150 3.48 -32.36 3.70
C ALA A 150 2.12 -32.03 3.05
N VAL A 151 1.83 -30.77 2.78
CA VAL A 151 0.58 -30.37 2.11
C VAL A 151 0.51 -30.90 0.67
N ARG A 152 1.64 -30.91 -0.04
CA ARG A 152 1.74 -31.48 -1.40
C ARG A 152 1.50 -32.98 -1.38
N SER A 153 2.03 -33.70 -0.39
CA SER A 153 1.82 -35.15 -0.21
C SER A 153 0.36 -35.50 0.08
N LEU A 154 -0.42 -34.58 0.65
CA LEU A 154 -1.88 -34.70 0.83
C LEU A 154 -2.68 -34.40 -0.45
N GLY A 155 -2.02 -34.29 -1.62
CA GLY A 155 -2.66 -34.09 -2.91
C GLY A 155 -3.14 -32.66 -3.17
N LYS A 156 -2.72 -31.66 -2.37
CA LYS A 156 -3.11 -30.26 -2.62
C LYS A 156 -2.17 -29.59 -3.61
N ASN A 157 -2.73 -28.82 -4.54
CA ASN A 157 -1.95 -28.03 -5.48
C ASN A 157 -1.43 -26.76 -4.82
N VAL A 158 -0.29 -26.84 -4.16
CA VAL A 158 0.34 -25.74 -3.41
C VAL A 158 0.56 -24.51 -4.28
N TYR A 159 0.99 -24.69 -5.53
CA TYR A 159 1.18 -23.58 -6.47
C TYR A 159 -0.10 -22.76 -6.68
N SER A 160 -1.24 -23.43 -6.86
CA SER A 160 -2.53 -22.75 -7.03
C SER A 160 -2.92 -21.93 -5.81
N TYR A 161 -2.71 -22.44 -4.59
CA TYR A 161 -2.99 -21.71 -3.36
C TYR A 161 -2.07 -20.50 -3.18
N LYS A 162 -0.79 -20.64 -3.48
CA LYS A 162 0.16 -19.52 -3.48
C LYS A 162 -0.23 -18.44 -4.50
N MET A 163 -0.62 -18.82 -5.70
CA MET A 163 -1.09 -17.89 -6.74
C MET A 163 -2.35 -17.14 -6.31
N GLN A 164 -3.34 -17.83 -5.75
CA GLN A 164 -4.55 -17.20 -5.24
C GLN A 164 -4.22 -16.21 -4.11
N SER A 165 -3.32 -16.58 -3.20
CA SER A 165 -2.87 -15.69 -2.13
C SER A 165 -2.18 -14.43 -2.68
N LEU A 166 -1.35 -14.59 -3.72
CA LEU A 166 -0.68 -13.48 -4.39
C LEU A 166 -1.68 -12.52 -5.06
N ILE A 167 -2.67 -13.06 -5.77
CA ILE A 167 -3.73 -12.27 -6.43
C ILE A 167 -4.54 -11.51 -5.39
N ILE A 168 -5.02 -12.18 -4.34
CA ILE A 168 -5.83 -11.56 -3.28
C ILE A 168 -5.04 -10.47 -2.56
N GLY A 169 -3.79 -10.76 -2.19
CA GLY A 169 -2.89 -9.77 -1.59
C GLY A 169 -2.60 -8.59 -2.53
N GLY A 170 -2.48 -8.85 -3.84
CA GLY A 170 -2.33 -7.83 -4.87
C GLY A 170 -3.56 -6.92 -5.00
N LEU A 171 -4.76 -7.49 -4.98
CA LEU A 171 -6.02 -6.72 -5.01
C LEU A 171 -6.18 -5.82 -3.79
N LEU A 172 -5.85 -6.31 -2.59
CA LEU A 172 -5.86 -5.51 -1.37
C LEU A 172 -4.79 -4.40 -1.43
N GLY A 173 -3.61 -4.70 -1.98
CA GLY A 173 -2.56 -3.71 -2.24
C GLY A 173 -2.99 -2.63 -3.24
N THR A 174 -3.72 -3.02 -4.27
CA THR A 174 -4.32 -2.11 -5.26
C THR A 174 -5.34 -1.17 -4.62
N LEU A 175 -6.25 -1.68 -3.79
CA LEU A 175 -7.19 -0.86 -3.02
C LEU A 175 -6.46 0.15 -2.13
N ALA A 176 -5.42 -0.31 -1.42
CA ALA A 176 -4.60 0.58 -0.61
C ALA A 176 -3.91 1.67 -1.47
N GLY A 177 -3.43 1.32 -2.66
CA GLY A 177 -2.86 2.27 -3.62
C GLY A 177 -3.85 3.32 -4.10
N ILE A 178 -5.08 2.92 -4.44
CA ILE A 178 -6.17 3.84 -4.83
C ILE A 178 -6.48 4.81 -3.69
N VAL A 179 -6.72 4.31 -2.48
CA VAL A 179 -7.02 5.15 -1.31
C VAL A 179 -5.87 6.11 -0.98
N PHE A 180 -4.64 5.65 -1.14
CA PHE A 180 -3.44 6.44 -0.87
C PHE A 180 -3.32 7.68 -1.77
N VAL A 181 -3.80 7.62 -3.01
CA VAL A 181 -3.69 8.72 -3.97
C VAL A 181 -4.92 9.62 -4.05
N LEU A 182 -6.04 9.24 -3.45
CA LEU A 182 -7.25 10.09 -3.44
C LEU A 182 -6.98 11.53 -2.95
N PRO A 183 -6.24 11.76 -1.83
CA PRO A 183 -5.98 13.10 -1.34
C PRO A 183 -4.74 13.77 -1.95
N ARG A 184 -4.08 13.14 -2.93
CA ARG A 184 -2.79 13.62 -3.46
C ARG A 184 -2.57 13.21 -4.92
N ALA A 185 -1.53 13.74 -5.55
CA ALA A 185 -1.09 13.27 -6.87
C ALA A 185 -0.48 11.86 -6.76
N VAL A 186 -0.64 11.07 -7.82
CA VAL A 186 0.09 9.80 -7.96
C VAL A 186 1.48 10.09 -8.50
N GLN A 187 2.51 9.86 -7.72
CA GLN A 187 3.91 10.12 -8.09
C GLN A 187 4.75 8.85 -7.93
N PRO A 188 5.63 8.50 -8.91
CA PRO A 188 6.43 7.28 -8.85
C PRO A 188 7.35 7.23 -7.62
N GLY A 189 7.85 8.39 -7.17
CA GLY A 189 8.73 8.51 -6.03
C GLY A 189 8.16 7.97 -4.71
N ASN A 190 6.83 7.98 -4.56
CA ASN A 190 6.15 7.48 -3.36
C ASN A 190 6.10 5.95 -3.26
N TYR A 191 6.45 5.22 -4.32
CA TYR A 191 6.34 3.75 -4.41
C TYR A 191 7.69 3.05 -4.47
N GLY A 192 8.73 3.68 -3.98
CA GLY A 192 10.07 3.10 -3.91
C GLY A 192 10.17 1.90 -2.96
N THR A 193 11.31 1.24 -2.98
CA THR A 193 11.63 0.08 -2.13
C THR A 193 11.41 0.37 -0.65
N GLY A 194 11.67 1.60 -0.19
CA GLY A 194 11.42 2.04 1.18
C GLY A 194 9.99 1.83 1.65
N LEU A 195 8.98 2.07 0.79
CA LEU A 195 7.58 1.79 1.12
C LEU A 195 7.33 0.30 1.43
N THR A 196 7.94 -0.61 0.66
CA THR A 196 7.84 -2.05 0.93
C THR A 196 8.45 -2.41 2.28
N PHE A 197 9.61 -1.84 2.62
CA PHE A 197 10.24 -2.08 3.93
C PHE A 197 9.41 -1.52 5.08
N PHE A 198 8.81 -0.33 4.93
CA PHE A 198 7.90 0.20 5.94
C PHE A 198 6.68 -0.69 6.16
N ILE A 199 6.08 -1.23 5.09
CA ILE A 199 4.98 -2.18 5.21
C ILE A 199 5.42 -3.44 5.96
N TRP A 200 6.63 -3.93 5.72
CA TRP A 200 7.17 -5.09 6.44
C TRP A 200 7.45 -4.78 7.91
N THR A 201 8.04 -3.62 8.20
CA THR A 201 8.27 -3.17 9.59
C THR A 201 6.95 -3.06 10.34
N ILE A 202 5.92 -2.47 9.72
CA ILE A 202 4.56 -2.37 10.27
C ILE A 202 3.99 -3.77 10.55
N LEU A 203 4.14 -4.69 9.61
CA LEU A 203 3.65 -6.06 9.73
C LEU A 203 4.34 -6.81 10.87
N LEU A 204 5.67 -6.69 11.00
CA LEU A 204 6.45 -7.33 12.05
C LEU A 204 6.14 -6.71 13.42
N LEU A 205 6.07 -5.40 13.50
CA LEU A 205 5.76 -4.66 14.72
C LEU A 205 4.38 -5.02 15.29
N GLY A 206 3.39 -5.18 14.40
CA GLY A 206 2.02 -5.51 14.79
C GLY A 206 1.76 -7.01 14.98
N GLY A 207 2.64 -7.88 14.45
CA GLY A 207 2.49 -9.34 14.48
C GLY A 207 2.00 -9.91 13.14
N ALA A 208 2.93 -10.47 12.37
CA ALA A 208 2.75 -10.92 10.98
C ALA A 208 1.70 -12.01 10.75
N SER A 209 1.28 -12.75 11.78
CA SER A 209 0.32 -13.86 11.65
C SER A 209 -1.09 -13.54 12.15
N THR A 210 -1.36 -12.28 12.51
CA THR A 210 -2.64 -11.84 13.05
C THR A 210 -3.37 -10.91 12.09
N VAL A 211 -4.71 -10.86 12.17
CA VAL A 211 -5.51 -9.96 11.31
C VAL A 211 -5.44 -8.53 11.79
N LEU A 212 -5.43 -8.31 13.08
CA LEU A 212 -5.38 -6.97 13.69
C LEU A 212 -3.95 -6.42 13.79
N GLY A 213 -2.94 -7.29 13.70
CA GLY A 213 -1.54 -6.92 13.81
C GLY A 213 -1.13 -5.78 12.88
N PRO A 214 -1.34 -5.88 11.57
CA PRO A 214 -0.99 -4.82 10.64
C PRO A 214 -1.69 -3.48 10.94
N ILE A 215 -2.92 -3.51 11.46
CA ILE A 215 -3.68 -2.30 11.82
C ILE A 215 -3.02 -1.63 13.04
N ILE A 216 -2.80 -2.40 14.11
CA ILE A 216 -2.15 -1.90 15.33
C ILE A 216 -0.71 -1.47 15.03
N GLY A 217 0.03 -2.29 14.28
CA GLY A 217 1.40 -1.99 13.86
C GLY A 217 1.51 -0.70 13.07
N SER A 218 0.55 -0.44 12.16
CA SER A 218 0.53 0.82 11.40
C SER A 218 0.26 2.03 12.29
N MET A 219 -0.65 1.92 13.26
CA MET A 219 -0.90 3.00 14.22
C MET A 219 0.35 3.29 15.06
N ILE A 220 0.99 2.26 15.62
CA ILE A 220 2.20 2.40 16.41
C ILE A 220 3.32 3.02 15.57
N PHE A 221 3.55 2.48 14.37
CA PHE A 221 4.61 2.94 13.47
C PHE A 221 4.48 4.42 13.11
N TRP A 222 3.28 4.86 12.71
CA TRP A 222 3.05 6.26 12.35
C TRP A 222 3.09 7.20 13.55
N VAL A 223 2.63 6.75 14.73
CA VAL A 223 2.76 7.53 15.97
C VAL A 223 4.23 7.69 16.33
N LEU A 224 5.03 6.64 16.27
CA LEU A 224 6.47 6.70 16.55
C LEU A 224 7.19 7.63 15.57
N LEU A 225 6.89 7.53 14.26
CA LEU A 225 7.45 8.43 13.25
C LEU A 225 7.12 9.90 13.54
N SER A 226 5.86 10.19 13.82
CA SER A 226 5.41 11.57 14.08
C SER A 226 5.99 12.12 15.39
N LEU A 227 6.05 11.31 16.44
CA LEU A 227 6.67 11.71 17.73
C LEU A 227 8.16 11.97 17.54
N THR A 228 8.87 11.08 16.85
CA THR A 228 10.31 11.25 16.60
C THR A 228 10.58 12.52 15.79
N GLU A 229 9.79 12.79 14.75
CA GLU A 229 9.90 14.02 13.97
C GLU A 229 9.63 15.27 14.82
N GLY A 230 8.56 15.25 15.62
CA GLY A 230 8.20 16.37 16.49
C GLY A 230 9.25 16.64 17.55
N LEU A 231 9.79 15.61 18.19
CA LEU A 231 10.84 15.74 19.22
C LEU A 231 12.16 16.25 18.62
N LEU A 232 12.57 15.71 17.46
CA LEU A 232 13.78 16.17 16.78
C LEU A 232 13.63 17.63 16.31
N SER A 233 12.51 17.97 15.71
CA SER A 233 12.21 19.33 15.26
C SER A 233 12.19 20.32 16.42
N ALA A 234 11.55 19.98 17.54
CA ALA A 234 11.55 20.79 18.76
C ALA A 234 12.97 20.92 19.37
N GLY A 235 13.75 19.84 19.39
CA GLY A 235 15.11 19.84 19.90
C GLY A 235 16.07 20.70 19.07
N VAL A 236 15.93 20.67 17.74
CA VAL A 236 16.72 21.54 16.84
C VAL A 236 16.28 22.99 16.95
N SER A 237 14.98 23.27 16.96
CA SER A 237 14.47 24.65 17.06
C SER A 237 14.76 25.32 18.41
N SER A 238 14.82 24.54 19.49
CA SER A 238 15.19 25.04 20.83
C SER A 238 16.70 25.20 21.05
N GLY A 239 17.54 24.78 20.08
CA GLY A 239 19.01 24.83 20.20
C GLY A 239 19.61 23.78 21.13
N VAL A 240 18.80 22.82 21.64
CA VAL A 240 19.28 21.70 22.47
C VAL A 240 20.07 20.71 21.61
N ILE A 241 19.64 20.52 20.37
CA ILE A 241 20.32 19.65 19.39
C ILE A 241 20.96 20.55 18.34
N THR A 242 22.28 20.73 18.45
CA THR A 242 23.05 21.64 17.57
C THR A 242 23.82 20.94 16.45
N PHE A 243 23.92 19.61 16.53
CA PHE A 243 24.68 18.78 15.57
C PHE A 243 23.82 18.21 14.42
N ILE A 244 22.50 18.47 14.41
CA ILE A 244 21.56 18.06 13.39
C ILE A 244 20.95 19.30 12.75
N GLN A 245 20.94 19.35 11.42
CA GLN A 245 20.26 20.40 10.67
C GLN A 245 18.81 20.00 10.39
N GLN A 246 17.93 20.97 10.17
CA GLN A 246 16.50 20.74 10.00
C GLN A 246 16.16 19.91 8.76
N ASP A 247 16.98 19.97 7.72
CA ASP A 247 16.90 19.15 6.49
C ASP A 247 17.29 17.69 6.71
N GLN A 248 18.09 17.39 7.75
CA GLN A 248 18.53 16.04 8.09
C GLN A 248 17.53 15.26 8.95
N ILE A 249 16.55 15.93 9.56
CA ILE A 249 15.55 15.31 10.45
C ILE A 249 14.80 14.19 9.74
N GLY A 250 14.45 14.40 8.45
CA GLY A 250 13.75 13.40 7.63
C GLY A 250 14.50 12.08 7.50
N GLY A 251 15.82 12.11 7.30
CA GLY A 251 16.66 10.90 7.23
C GLY A 251 16.83 10.22 8.58
N ILE A 252 17.09 11.00 9.62
CA ILE A 252 17.37 10.48 10.97
C ILE A 252 16.15 9.79 11.57
N ARG A 253 14.94 10.33 11.40
CA ARG A 253 13.71 9.68 11.88
C ARG A 253 13.51 8.28 11.30
N PHE A 254 13.84 8.09 10.02
CA PHE A 254 13.76 6.77 9.39
C PHE A 254 14.81 5.79 9.92
N MET A 255 16.01 6.28 10.28
CA MET A 255 17.03 5.45 10.93
C MET A 255 16.66 5.03 12.36
N LEU A 256 15.86 5.82 13.06
CA LEU A 256 15.46 5.54 14.45
C LEU A 256 14.25 4.62 14.54
N VAL A 257 13.39 4.60 13.54
CA VAL A 257 12.11 3.87 13.56
C VAL A 257 12.14 2.62 12.67
N GLY A 258 12.99 2.59 11.62
CA GLY A 258 13.17 1.45 10.72
C GLY A 258 14.40 0.65 11.03
#